data_389e67cfcb33472a8df96a70f82899fb
#
_entry.id   389e67cfcb33472a8df96a70f82899fb
#
_cell.length_a   1.000
_cell.length_b   1.000
_cell.length_c   1.000
_cell.angle_alpha   90.00
_cell.angle_beta   90.00
_cell.angle_gamma   90.00
#
_symmetry.space_group_name_H-M   'P 1'
#
loop_
_entity.id
_entity.type
_entity.pdbx_description
1 polymer ?
#
loop_
_entity_poly.entity_id
_entity_poly.type
_entity_poly.pdbx_seq_one_letter_code
_entity_poly.pdbx_strand_id
1 'polypeptide(L)'
;RDGTVTGVQTCALPILTTRGIGQSTAVGIGGDPVKGTEFIDVLKMFNEDPDTYAVIMIGEIGGTAEEEAARWIKENMTKPVVGFIGGKTAPPGKRMGHAGAIISGGKGTAAEKIAVMESCGIRVAPTPSDMGATLVSVLEERGLLEKCITKKS
;
A
#
# COMPACT_ATOMS: atom_id res chain seq x y z
N ARG A 1 -20.74 -1.25 12.36
CA ARG A 1 -19.72 -0.42 11.67
C ARG A 1 -18.86 -1.37 10.87
N ASP A 2 -19.38 -1.72 9.70
CA ASP A 2 -18.73 -2.70 8.85
C ASP A 2 -17.82 -1.97 7.87
N GLY A 3 -16.61 -1.65 8.32
CA GLY A 3 -15.52 -1.37 7.40
C GLY A 3 -15.17 -2.68 6.74
N THR A 4 -15.46 -2.81 5.46
CA THR A 4 -15.04 -3.97 4.68
C THR A 4 -13.52 -3.92 4.56
N VAL A 5 -12.85 -4.54 5.54
CA VAL A 5 -11.40 -4.73 5.48
C VAL A 5 -11.17 -5.79 4.42
N THR A 6 -10.53 -5.42 3.32
CA THR A 6 -10.13 -6.41 2.31
C THR A 6 -9.21 -7.45 2.95
N GLY A 7 -9.26 -8.71 2.51
CA GLY A 7 -8.47 -9.79 3.12
C GLY A 7 -6.97 -9.51 3.20
N VAL A 8 -6.44 -8.64 2.34
CA VAL A 8 -5.03 -8.20 2.34
C VAL A 8 -4.73 -7.29 3.53
N GLN A 9 -5.61 -6.37 3.89
CA GLN A 9 -5.46 -5.52 5.09
C GLN A 9 -5.51 -6.37 6.35
N THR A 10 -6.36 -7.38 6.42
CA THR A 10 -6.46 -8.31 7.55
C THR A 10 -5.15 -9.09 7.78
N CYS A 11 -4.39 -9.38 6.72
CA CYS A 11 -3.08 -10.05 6.83
C CYS A 11 -1.96 -9.08 7.18
N ALA A 12 -2.00 -7.84 6.72
CA ALA A 12 -0.94 -6.85 6.96
C ALA A 12 -0.81 -6.47 8.44
N LEU A 13 -1.92 -6.27 9.13
CA LEU A 13 -1.94 -5.86 10.52
C LEU A 13 -1.24 -6.87 11.45
N PRO A 14 -1.56 -8.19 11.43
CA PRO A 14 -0.84 -9.18 12.22
C PRO A 14 0.65 -9.27 11.90
N ILE A 15 1.03 -9.13 10.62
CA ILE A 15 2.44 -9.21 10.19
C ILE A 15 3.26 -8.08 10.82
N LEU A 16 2.74 -6.88 10.92
CA LEU A 16 3.40 -5.76 11.58
C LEU A 16 3.44 -5.94 13.10
N THR A 17 2.33 -6.35 13.69
CA THR A 17 2.21 -6.60 15.14
C THR A 17 3.18 -7.67 15.62
N THR A 18 3.34 -8.77 14.89
CA THR A 18 4.31 -9.84 15.24
C THR A 18 5.76 -9.38 15.19
N ARG A 19 6.05 -8.31 14.46
CA ARG A 19 7.37 -7.66 14.39
C ARG A 19 7.53 -6.52 15.40
N GLY A 20 6.52 -6.28 16.24
CA GLY A 20 6.55 -5.20 17.24
C GLY A 20 6.43 -3.80 16.64
N ILE A 21 5.99 -3.66 15.39
CA ILE A 21 5.78 -2.37 14.74
C ILE A 21 4.40 -1.85 15.12
N GLY A 22 4.36 -0.65 15.69
CA GLY A 22 3.13 0.05 16.03
C GLY A 22 2.41 0.55 14.77
N GLN A 23 1.08 0.65 14.87
CA GLN A 23 0.22 1.17 13.81
C GLN A 23 -0.62 2.30 14.36
N SER A 24 -0.52 3.48 13.75
CA SER A 24 -1.33 4.63 14.12
C SER A 24 -2.72 4.57 13.50
N THR A 25 -2.80 4.27 12.23
CA THR A 25 -4.04 4.38 11.46
C THR A 25 -4.08 3.37 10.31
N ALA A 26 -5.24 2.79 10.05
CA ALA A 26 -5.51 1.98 8.86
C ALA A 26 -6.74 2.55 8.14
N VAL A 27 -6.63 2.81 6.84
CA VAL A 27 -7.70 3.34 5.99
C VAL A 27 -7.98 2.37 4.85
N GLY A 28 -9.25 2.00 4.68
CA GLY A 28 -9.73 1.25 3.53
C GLY A 28 -10.29 2.20 2.47
N ILE A 29 -9.84 2.04 1.23
CA ILE A 29 -10.34 2.78 0.08
C ILE A 29 -11.25 1.86 -0.73
N GLY A 30 -12.38 2.38 -1.21
CA GLY A 30 -13.33 1.62 -2.02
C GLY A 30 -12.76 1.20 -3.38
N GLY A 31 -13.21 0.05 -3.89
CA GLY A 31 -12.84 -0.49 -5.20
C GLY A 31 -13.79 -0.12 -6.34
N ASP A 32 -14.79 0.72 -6.11
CA ASP A 32 -15.77 1.12 -7.11
C ASP A 32 -15.20 2.17 -8.10
N PRO A 33 -15.73 2.23 -9.34
CA PRO A 33 -15.28 3.21 -10.33
C PRO A 33 -15.45 4.66 -9.89
N VAL A 34 -16.45 4.95 -9.07
CA VAL A 34 -16.67 6.27 -8.47
C VAL A 34 -16.24 6.21 -7.01
N LYS A 35 -15.12 6.82 -6.70
CA LYS A 35 -14.52 6.84 -5.36
C LYS A 35 -14.81 8.16 -4.67
N GLY A 36 -15.18 8.09 -3.39
CA GLY A 36 -15.30 9.29 -2.55
C GLY A 36 -13.96 9.78 -2.03
N THR A 37 -13.01 8.84 -1.83
CA THR A 37 -11.65 9.12 -1.34
C THR A 37 -10.65 8.32 -2.15
N GLU A 38 -9.57 8.95 -2.57
CA GLU A 38 -8.51 8.32 -3.34
C GLU A 38 -7.22 8.13 -2.53
N PHE A 39 -6.26 7.36 -3.06
CA PHE A 39 -4.95 7.17 -2.43
C PHE A 39 -4.27 8.49 -2.08
N ILE A 40 -4.28 9.44 -3.02
CA ILE A 40 -3.60 10.74 -2.84
C ILE A 40 -4.18 11.53 -1.67
N ASP A 41 -5.49 11.48 -1.45
CA ASP A 41 -6.15 12.18 -0.34
C ASP A 41 -5.66 11.64 1.01
N VAL A 42 -5.59 10.32 1.14
CA VAL A 42 -5.11 9.65 2.36
C VAL A 42 -3.61 9.87 2.56
N LEU A 43 -2.82 9.80 1.48
CA LEU A 43 -1.39 10.02 1.52
C LEU A 43 -1.02 11.43 1.96
N LYS A 44 -1.78 12.46 1.55
CA LYS A 44 -1.62 13.83 2.04
C LYS A 44 -1.79 13.89 3.55
N MET A 45 -2.88 13.30 4.07
CA MET A 45 -3.13 13.27 5.51
C MET A 45 -2.02 12.54 6.28
N PHE A 46 -1.55 11.40 5.80
CA PHE A 46 -0.44 10.67 6.42
C PHE A 46 0.89 11.43 6.34
N ASN A 47 1.13 12.15 5.27
CA ASN A 47 2.34 12.95 5.15
C ASN A 47 2.40 14.10 6.15
N GLU A 48 1.25 14.68 6.49
CA GLU A 48 1.10 15.77 7.46
C GLU A 48 1.02 15.27 8.92
N ASP A 49 0.61 14.02 9.15
CA ASP A 49 0.43 13.45 10.48
C ASP A 49 1.77 13.24 11.21
N PRO A 50 2.03 13.91 12.34
CA PRO A 50 3.29 13.79 13.08
C PRO A 50 3.51 12.39 13.70
N ASP A 51 2.46 11.60 13.88
CA ASP A 51 2.53 10.26 14.47
C ASP A 51 2.72 9.15 13.42
N THR A 52 2.66 9.49 12.14
CA THR A 52 2.92 8.57 11.04
C THR A 52 4.37 8.70 10.56
N TYR A 53 5.16 7.65 10.70
CA TYR A 53 6.58 7.62 10.29
C TYR A 53 6.83 6.95 8.94
N ALA A 54 5.94 6.06 8.53
CA ALA A 54 5.99 5.36 7.25
C ALA A 54 4.59 4.92 6.84
N VAL A 55 4.40 4.63 5.58
CA VAL A 55 3.11 4.18 5.03
C VAL A 55 3.28 2.86 4.29
N ILE A 56 2.32 1.95 4.45
CA ILE A 56 2.14 0.79 3.57
C ILE A 56 0.96 1.08 2.67
N MET A 57 1.19 1.06 1.36
CA MET A 57 0.15 1.20 0.34
C MET A 57 -0.12 -0.16 -0.30
N ILE A 58 -1.37 -0.62 -0.19
CA ILE A 58 -1.81 -1.90 -0.72
C ILE A 58 -2.80 -1.64 -1.85
N GLY A 59 -2.45 -2.08 -3.04
CA GLY A 59 -3.28 -1.96 -4.22
C GLY A 59 -3.57 -3.30 -4.88
N GLU A 60 -4.30 -3.24 -5.97
CA GLU A 60 -4.70 -4.39 -6.78
C GLU A 60 -4.61 -4.08 -8.28
N ILE A 61 -4.83 -5.08 -9.11
CA ILE A 61 -4.92 -4.92 -10.57
C ILE A 61 -6.09 -4.03 -10.97
N GLY A 62 -5.98 -3.42 -12.14
CA GLY A 62 -7.01 -2.56 -12.73
C GLY A 62 -6.84 -1.08 -12.41
N GLY A 63 -7.38 -0.24 -13.27
CA GLY A 63 -7.27 1.21 -13.14
C GLY A 63 -5.84 1.74 -13.13
N THR A 64 -5.68 3.00 -12.73
CA THR A 64 -4.40 3.74 -12.71
C THR A 64 -4.13 4.45 -11.37
N ALA A 65 -4.96 4.21 -10.36
CA ALA A 65 -4.90 4.95 -9.10
C ALA A 65 -3.58 4.77 -8.35
N GLU A 66 -3.01 3.57 -8.37
CA GLU A 66 -1.74 3.28 -7.72
C GLU A 66 -0.55 3.95 -8.43
N GLU A 67 -0.58 4.01 -9.77
CA GLU A 67 0.45 4.70 -10.56
C GLU A 67 0.39 6.22 -10.36
N GLU A 68 -0.80 6.78 -10.27
CA GLU A 68 -1.00 8.20 -9.97
C GLU A 68 -0.52 8.53 -8.55
N ALA A 69 -0.87 7.69 -7.58
CA ALA A 69 -0.38 7.79 -6.23
C ALA A 69 1.15 7.70 -6.15
N ALA A 70 1.77 6.78 -6.91
CA ALA A 70 3.21 6.60 -6.92
C ALA A 70 3.93 7.85 -7.45
N ARG A 71 3.44 8.48 -8.50
CA ARG A 71 3.99 9.74 -9.02
C ARG A 71 3.86 10.86 -8.00
N TRP A 72 2.69 10.97 -7.36
CA TRP A 72 2.48 11.96 -6.31
C TRP A 72 3.42 11.76 -5.11
N ILE A 73 3.62 10.49 -4.68
CA ILE A 73 4.57 10.12 -3.63
C ILE A 73 5.98 10.60 -3.96
N LYS A 74 6.44 10.34 -5.19
CA LYS A 74 7.77 10.76 -5.64
C LYS A 74 8.00 12.27 -5.52
N GLU A 75 6.96 13.06 -5.79
CA GLU A 75 7.05 14.52 -5.85
C GLU A 75 6.81 15.20 -4.49
N ASN A 76 5.99 14.61 -3.63
CA ASN A 76 5.45 15.30 -2.47
C ASN A 76 5.72 14.59 -1.13
N MET A 77 5.95 13.27 -1.12
CA MET A 77 6.03 12.52 0.11
C MET A 77 7.40 12.65 0.77
N THR A 78 7.42 13.02 2.05
CA THR A 78 8.65 13.10 2.84
C THR A 78 8.91 11.83 3.66
N LYS A 79 7.92 10.98 3.80
CA LYS A 79 7.96 9.74 4.57
C LYS A 79 8.12 8.53 3.64
N PRO A 80 8.81 7.47 4.08
CA PRO A 80 8.97 6.27 3.28
C PRO A 80 7.63 5.57 3.06
N VAL A 81 7.45 5.05 1.84
CA VAL A 81 6.28 4.26 1.45
C VAL A 81 6.75 2.89 0.96
N VAL A 82 6.11 1.85 1.46
CA VAL A 82 6.26 0.48 0.98
C VAL A 82 4.97 0.08 0.28
N GLY A 83 5.07 -0.60 -0.84
CA GLY A 83 3.94 -1.03 -1.64
C GLY A 83 3.72 -2.54 -1.65
N PHE A 84 2.49 -2.94 -1.91
CA PHE A 84 2.13 -4.28 -2.31
C PHE A 84 0.99 -4.23 -3.33
N ILE A 85 1.08 -5.03 -4.39
CA ILE A 85 0.03 -5.14 -5.42
C ILE A 85 -0.49 -6.58 -5.46
N GLY A 86 -1.77 -6.73 -5.15
CA GLY A 86 -2.48 -7.99 -5.29
C GLY A 86 -2.84 -8.31 -6.74
N GLY A 87 -3.12 -9.60 -7.03
CA GLY A 87 -3.61 -10.03 -8.35
C GLY A 87 -2.53 -10.32 -9.38
N LYS A 88 -1.27 -10.55 -8.99
CA LYS A 88 -0.15 -10.84 -9.90
C LYS A 88 -0.41 -12.02 -10.85
N THR A 89 -1.23 -12.99 -10.43
CA THR A 89 -1.59 -14.18 -11.22
C THR A 89 -2.96 -14.08 -11.88
N ALA A 90 -3.60 -12.91 -11.84
CA ALA A 90 -4.93 -12.72 -12.39
C ALA A 90 -4.93 -12.85 -13.93
N PRO A 91 -5.81 -13.67 -14.51
CA PRO A 91 -5.92 -13.77 -15.95
C PRO A 91 -6.54 -12.50 -16.55
N PRO A 92 -6.08 -12.06 -17.75
CA PRO A 92 -6.66 -10.92 -18.44
C PRO A 92 -8.18 -11.09 -18.67
N GLY A 93 -8.93 -9.99 -18.54
CA GLY A 93 -10.35 -9.95 -18.81
C GLY A 93 -11.26 -10.58 -17.73
N LYS A 94 -10.68 -11.16 -16.66
CA LYS A 94 -11.47 -11.64 -15.51
C LYS A 94 -11.50 -10.59 -14.41
N ARG A 95 -12.69 -10.39 -13.85
CA ARG A 95 -12.90 -9.60 -12.64
C ARG A 95 -12.40 -10.35 -11.41
N MET A 96 -11.58 -9.71 -10.59
CA MET A 96 -11.00 -10.31 -9.40
C MET A 96 -11.50 -9.60 -8.13
N GLY A 97 -12.74 -9.92 -7.74
CA GLY A 97 -13.38 -9.40 -6.54
C GLY A 97 -14.22 -8.13 -6.77
N HIS A 98 -13.63 -7.02 -7.20
CA HIS A 98 -14.33 -5.76 -7.45
C HIS A 98 -14.52 -5.46 -8.92
N ALA A 99 -15.46 -4.57 -9.26
CA ALA A 99 -15.71 -4.16 -10.63
C ALA A 99 -14.49 -3.51 -11.31
N GLY A 100 -13.67 -2.81 -10.53
CA GLY A 100 -12.43 -2.16 -10.99
C GLY A 100 -11.20 -3.08 -11.05
N ALA A 101 -11.24 -4.26 -10.41
CA ALA A 101 -10.14 -5.21 -10.36
C ALA A 101 -10.12 -6.09 -11.63
N ILE A 102 -9.89 -5.46 -12.77
CA ILE A 102 -9.86 -6.12 -14.08
C ILE A 102 -8.71 -5.56 -14.93
N ILE A 103 -7.98 -6.47 -15.60
CA ILE A 103 -6.97 -6.09 -16.61
C ILE A 103 -7.70 -5.92 -17.94
N SER A 104 -7.75 -4.69 -18.44
CA SER A 104 -8.41 -4.35 -19.70
C SER A 104 -7.41 -3.76 -20.69
N GLY A 105 -7.41 -4.29 -21.92
CA GLY A 105 -6.53 -3.80 -22.98
C GLY A 105 -5.03 -3.89 -22.69
N GLY A 106 -4.62 -4.83 -21.83
CA GLY A 106 -3.22 -5.00 -21.41
C GLY A 106 -2.71 -3.96 -20.42
N LYS A 107 -3.60 -3.08 -19.93
CA LYS A 107 -3.27 -2.05 -18.94
C LYS A 107 -3.79 -2.42 -17.55
N GLY A 108 -3.15 -1.89 -16.51
CA GLY A 108 -3.54 -2.13 -15.12
C GLY A 108 -3.08 -3.50 -14.60
N THR A 109 -2.06 -4.09 -15.20
CA THR A 109 -1.45 -5.32 -14.69
C THR A 109 -0.66 -5.06 -13.41
N ALA A 110 -0.53 -6.07 -12.56
CA ALA A 110 0.31 -5.95 -11.37
C ALA A 110 1.75 -5.60 -11.72
N ALA A 111 2.30 -6.16 -12.80
CA ALA A 111 3.66 -5.91 -13.25
C ALA A 111 3.89 -4.44 -13.63
N GLU A 112 2.96 -3.84 -14.38
CA GLU A 112 3.03 -2.42 -14.74
C GLU A 112 2.97 -1.51 -13.51
N LYS A 113 2.04 -1.78 -12.61
CA LYS A 113 1.90 -1.02 -11.36
C LYS A 113 3.16 -1.10 -10.51
N ILE A 114 3.71 -2.30 -10.33
CA ILE A 114 4.95 -2.52 -9.59
C ILE A 114 6.11 -1.75 -10.23
N ALA A 115 6.28 -1.84 -11.55
CA ALA A 115 7.34 -1.12 -12.27
C ALA A 115 7.24 0.40 -12.09
N VAL A 116 6.04 0.97 -12.16
CA VAL A 116 5.83 2.40 -11.92
C VAL A 116 6.14 2.77 -10.48
N MET A 117 5.67 1.99 -9.49
CA MET A 117 5.92 2.24 -8.08
C MET A 117 7.42 2.22 -7.77
N GLU A 118 8.16 1.22 -8.27
CA GLU A 118 9.61 1.11 -8.08
C GLU A 118 10.36 2.27 -8.75
N SER A 119 9.95 2.69 -9.94
CA SER A 119 10.53 3.87 -10.62
C SER A 119 10.30 5.18 -9.86
N CYS A 120 9.30 5.21 -9.00
CA CYS A 120 8.98 6.32 -8.11
C CYS A 120 9.66 6.23 -6.73
N GLY A 121 10.50 5.21 -6.50
CA GLY A 121 11.24 5.04 -5.25
C GLY A 121 10.46 4.30 -4.15
N ILE A 122 9.34 3.67 -4.49
CA ILE A 122 8.56 2.85 -3.58
C ILE A 122 9.09 1.42 -3.65
N ARG A 123 9.49 0.86 -2.52
CA ARG A 123 9.88 -0.55 -2.43
C ARG A 123 8.62 -1.42 -2.36
N VAL A 124 8.46 -2.34 -3.31
CA VAL A 124 7.29 -3.20 -3.41
C VAL A 124 7.60 -4.58 -2.85
N ALA A 125 6.80 -5.03 -1.88
CA ALA A 125 6.92 -6.36 -1.32
C ALA A 125 6.44 -7.42 -2.34
N PRO A 126 7.17 -8.52 -2.54
CA PRO A 126 6.79 -9.55 -3.52
C PRO A 126 5.56 -10.36 -3.11
N THR A 127 5.35 -10.54 -1.79
CA THR A 127 4.20 -11.25 -1.22
C THR A 127 3.63 -10.48 -0.02
N PRO A 128 2.38 -10.76 0.41
CA PRO A 128 1.83 -10.15 1.62
C PRO A 128 2.67 -10.41 2.87
N SER A 129 3.24 -11.60 3.01
CA SER A 129 4.10 -11.97 4.15
C SER A 129 5.42 -11.21 4.19
N ASP A 130 5.90 -10.71 3.06
CA ASP A 130 7.14 -9.94 2.97
C ASP A 130 6.96 -8.46 3.32
N MET A 131 5.73 -7.95 3.39
CA MET A 131 5.47 -6.53 3.66
C MET A 131 6.11 -6.06 4.96
N GLY A 132 6.03 -6.86 6.01
CA GLY A 132 6.64 -6.51 7.29
C GLY A 132 8.16 -6.45 7.23
N ALA A 133 8.81 -7.42 6.57
CA ALA A 133 10.26 -7.44 6.40
C ALA A 133 10.73 -6.27 5.52
N THR A 134 10.00 -5.98 4.45
CA THR A 134 10.27 -4.86 3.54
C THR A 134 10.17 -3.52 4.27
N LEU A 135 9.14 -3.34 5.11
CA LEU A 135 8.99 -2.12 5.90
C LEU A 135 10.13 -1.97 6.92
N VAL A 136 10.48 -3.04 7.65
CA VAL A 136 11.61 -3.01 8.60
C VAL A 136 12.89 -2.56 7.91
N SER A 137 13.22 -3.15 6.76
CA SER A 137 14.41 -2.78 5.98
C SER A 137 14.42 -1.29 5.61
N VAL A 138 13.28 -0.77 5.15
CA VAL A 138 13.15 0.66 4.78
C VAL A 138 13.28 1.56 6.01
N LEU A 139 12.69 1.18 7.14
CA LEU A 139 12.77 1.93 8.39
C LEU A 139 14.20 1.95 8.96
N GLU A 140 14.93 0.83 8.86
CA GLU A 140 16.34 0.75 9.26
C GLU A 140 17.21 1.67 8.39
N GLU A 141 17.07 1.62 7.08
CA GLU A 141 17.79 2.48 6.13
C GLU A 141 17.54 3.98 6.39
N ARG A 142 16.36 4.34 6.88
CA ARG A 142 15.98 5.72 7.20
C ARG A 142 16.24 6.11 8.66
N GLY A 143 16.70 5.18 9.50
CA GLY A 143 16.91 5.43 10.94
C GLY A 143 15.63 5.68 11.73
N LEU A 144 14.52 5.14 11.27
CA LEU A 144 13.18 5.34 11.84
C LEU A 144 12.66 4.13 12.63
N LEU A 145 13.35 2.99 12.58
CA LEU A 145 12.84 1.75 13.15
C LEU A 145 12.52 1.85 14.64
N GLU A 146 13.41 2.44 15.43
CA GLU A 146 13.20 2.58 16.89
C GLU A 146 11.95 3.40 17.26
N LYS A 147 11.59 4.37 16.41
CA LYS A 147 10.36 5.17 16.59
C LYS A 147 9.09 4.39 16.33
N CYS A 148 9.18 3.34 15.51
CA CYS A 148 8.04 2.53 15.08
C CYS A 148 7.83 1.28 15.94
N ILE A 149 8.82 0.90 16.77
CA ILE A 149 8.72 -0.27 17.65
C ILE A 149 7.88 0.11 18.88
N THR A 150 6.80 -0.63 19.10
CA THR A 150 6.03 -0.56 20.35
C THR A 150 6.83 -1.18 21.47
N LYS A 151 7.18 -0.40 22.50
CA LYS A 151 7.76 -0.95 23.72
C LYS A 151 6.76 -1.95 24.30
N LYS A 152 7.14 -3.22 24.41
CA LYS A 152 6.40 -4.17 25.22
C LYS A 152 6.42 -3.64 26.65
N SER A 153 5.26 -3.18 27.12
CA SER A 153 5.00 -2.93 28.53
C SER A 153 4.88 -4.24 29.28
#